data_cf383a39f101616227529cd189fa4522
#
_entry.id   cf383a39f101616227529cd189fa4522
#
_cell.length_a   1.000
_cell.length_b   1.000
_cell.length_c   1.000
_cell.angle_alpha   90.00
_cell.angle_beta   90.00
_cell.angle_gamma   90.00
#
_symmetry.space_group_name_H-M   'P 1'
#
loop_
_entity.id
_entity.type
_entity.pdbx_description
1 polymer ?
#
loop_
_entity_poly.entity_id
_entity_poly.type
_entity_poly.pdbx_seq_one_letter_code
_entity_poly.pdbx_strand_id
1 'polypeptide(L)'
;DRRQRQLCIRDSGTHDQPAGTWSDDTSMTLATCASIKNMGKIDCEDIRRQFEAWFYEKKYTPFGEVFDYGITCSQAIENKKGKEDERSNGNGSLMRILPLAFVPDVTDEQIAEVSAITHAHKISKESCIIYVRIAQEMLTGVSPREAIEKYVSEKSILHRLRYIDRLEEKEIRSSGYVVDSFEAAMWSLLTTNSYKECIEKAVDLGDDTD
;
A
#
# COMPACT_ATOMS: atom_id res chain seq x y z
N ASP A 1 17.29 -16.56 -3.59
CA ASP A 1 18.48 -16.24 -4.40
C ASP A 1 18.19 -14.99 -5.22
N ARG A 2 19.06 -13.94 -5.13
CA ARG A 2 18.91 -12.65 -5.84
C ARG A 2 18.69 -12.80 -7.36
N ARG A 3 19.24 -13.83 -7.97
CA ARG A 3 19.05 -14.14 -9.40
C ARG A 3 17.60 -14.60 -9.70
N GLN A 4 16.98 -15.33 -8.79
CA GLN A 4 15.59 -15.80 -8.95
C GLN A 4 14.60 -14.64 -8.81
N ARG A 5 14.87 -13.69 -7.90
CA ARG A 5 14.03 -12.48 -7.70
C ARG A 5 14.07 -11.54 -8.93
N GLN A 6 15.24 -11.31 -9.53
CA GLN A 6 15.35 -10.55 -10.79
C GLN A 6 14.67 -11.24 -11.98
N LEU A 7 14.53 -12.55 -11.95
CA LEU A 7 13.82 -13.31 -12.98
C LEU A 7 12.30 -13.09 -12.86
N CYS A 8 11.73 -12.99 -11.66
CA CYS A 8 10.31 -12.74 -11.47
C CYS A 8 9.80 -11.44 -12.13
N ILE A 9 10.62 -10.39 -12.21
CA ILE A 9 10.28 -9.14 -12.94
C ILE A 9 10.26 -9.34 -14.46
N ARG A 10 10.94 -10.37 -14.97
CA ARG A 10 11.16 -10.61 -16.41
C ARG A 10 10.41 -11.80 -16.97
N ASP A 11 9.93 -12.71 -16.14
CA ASP A 11 9.45 -14.05 -16.52
C ASP A 11 8.02 -14.37 -16.09
N SER A 12 7.15 -13.38 -15.97
CA SER A 12 5.74 -13.58 -15.61
C SER A 12 5.46 -13.85 -14.11
N GLY A 13 6.49 -13.96 -13.27
CA GLY A 13 6.35 -14.17 -11.81
C GLY A 13 5.58 -15.45 -11.43
N THR A 14 5.07 -15.49 -10.20
CA THR A 14 4.32 -16.64 -9.64
C THR A 14 2.91 -16.78 -10.23
N HIS A 15 2.37 -15.72 -10.84
CA HIS A 15 1.01 -15.69 -11.39
C HIS A 15 0.95 -15.92 -12.90
N ASP A 16 2.09 -16.21 -13.55
CA ASP A 16 2.19 -16.46 -14.99
C ASP A 16 1.56 -15.35 -15.86
N GLN A 17 1.74 -14.10 -15.43
CA GLN A 17 1.20 -12.91 -16.11
C GLN A 17 2.23 -12.32 -17.09
N PRO A 18 1.81 -11.72 -18.21
CA PRO A 18 2.71 -11.04 -19.13
C PRO A 18 3.52 -9.93 -18.44
N ALA A 19 4.78 -9.74 -18.84
CA ALA A 19 5.61 -8.67 -18.31
C ALA A 19 4.96 -7.29 -18.45
N GLY A 20 4.96 -6.51 -17.37
CA GLY A 20 4.29 -5.20 -17.29
C GLY A 20 2.81 -5.26 -16.90
N THR A 21 2.30 -6.43 -16.56
CA THR A 21 0.99 -6.59 -15.92
C THR A 21 1.05 -6.06 -14.48
N TRP A 22 0.02 -5.39 -14.04
CA TRP A 22 -0.14 -4.95 -12.65
C TRP A 22 -1.18 -5.79 -11.90
N SER A 23 -0.97 -5.96 -10.61
CA SER A 23 -1.79 -6.73 -9.68
C SER A 23 -2.96 -5.92 -9.08
N ASP A 24 -3.48 -6.41 -7.96
CA ASP A 24 -4.52 -5.77 -7.16
C ASP A 24 -4.09 -4.41 -6.58
N ASP A 25 -2.82 -4.23 -6.25
CA ASP A 25 -2.22 -2.96 -5.77
C ASP A 25 -2.58 -1.79 -6.68
N THR A 26 -2.20 -1.89 -7.94
CA THR A 26 -2.48 -0.84 -8.93
C THR A 26 -3.96 -0.78 -9.28
N SER A 27 -4.63 -1.92 -9.41
CA SER A 27 -6.06 -1.98 -9.73
C SER A 27 -6.91 -1.28 -8.67
N MET A 28 -6.68 -1.54 -7.38
CA MET A 28 -7.41 -0.90 -6.29
C MET A 28 -7.02 0.58 -6.11
N THR A 29 -5.77 0.94 -6.42
CA THR A 29 -5.34 2.34 -6.48
C THR A 29 -6.10 3.10 -7.56
N LEU A 30 -6.20 2.55 -8.78
CA LEU A 30 -6.98 3.13 -9.88
C LEU A 30 -8.46 3.24 -9.55
N ALA A 31 -9.04 2.24 -8.88
CA ALA A 31 -10.41 2.26 -8.40
C ALA A 31 -10.65 3.39 -7.39
N THR A 32 -9.72 3.60 -6.45
CA THR A 32 -9.76 4.73 -5.49
C THR A 32 -9.68 6.07 -6.22
N CYS A 33 -8.73 6.23 -7.16
CA CYS A 33 -8.61 7.43 -7.99
C CYS A 33 -9.88 7.72 -8.80
N ALA A 34 -10.48 6.70 -9.41
CA ALA A 34 -11.70 6.84 -10.20
C ALA A 34 -12.86 7.35 -9.35
N SER A 35 -13.04 6.81 -8.15
CA SER A 35 -14.05 7.27 -7.20
C SER A 35 -13.85 8.73 -6.83
N ILE A 36 -12.65 9.10 -6.35
CA ILE A 36 -12.34 10.49 -5.96
C ILE A 36 -12.58 11.45 -7.13
N LYS A 37 -12.13 11.08 -8.34
CA LYS A 37 -12.32 11.90 -9.55
C LYS A 37 -13.80 12.09 -9.89
N ASN A 38 -14.59 11.02 -9.83
CA ASN A 38 -16.01 11.04 -10.24
C ASN A 38 -16.87 11.77 -9.22
N MET A 39 -16.59 11.56 -7.92
CA MET A 39 -17.39 12.14 -6.82
C MET A 39 -16.92 13.55 -6.45
N GLY A 40 -15.70 13.96 -6.83
CA GLY A 40 -15.09 15.23 -6.41
C GLY A 40 -14.78 15.30 -4.91
N LYS A 41 -14.84 14.20 -4.20
CA LYS A 41 -14.61 14.03 -2.75
C LYS A 41 -14.27 12.60 -2.42
N ILE A 42 -13.85 12.33 -1.17
CA ILE A 42 -13.75 10.99 -0.62
C ILE A 42 -15.18 10.51 -0.30
N ASP A 43 -15.59 9.40 -0.91
CA ASP A 43 -16.87 8.74 -0.68
C ASP A 43 -16.64 7.24 -0.53
N CYS A 44 -16.66 6.76 0.73
CA CYS A 44 -16.33 5.37 1.06
C CYS A 44 -17.30 4.36 0.42
N GLU A 45 -18.57 4.72 0.22
CA GLU A 45 -19.54 3.86 -0.44
C GLU A 45 -19.25 3.75 -1.94
N ASP A 46 -18.83 4.86 -2.58
CA ASP A 46 -18.44 4.80 -3.98
C ASP A 46 -17.10 4.05 -4.16
N ILE A 47 -16.10 4.30 -3.30
CA ILE A 47 -14.83 3.55 -3.32
C ILE A 47 -15.12 2.05 -3.19
N ARG A 48 -16.01 1.63 -2.28
CA ARG A 48 -16.42 0.22 -2.16
C ARG A 48 -17.03 -0.31 -3.45
N ARG A 49 -17.95 0.44 -4.09
CA ARG A 49 -18.53 0.04 -5.39
C ARG A 49 -17.47 -0.11 -6.47
N GLN A 50 -16.43 0.74 -6.49
CA GLN A 50 -15.33 0.59 -7.43
C GLN A 50 -14.48 -0.67 -7.16
N PHE A 51 -14.29 -1.05 -5.88
CA PHE A 51 -13.65 -2.32 -5.53
C PHE A 51 -14.51 -3.52 -5.91
N GLU A 52 -15.83 -3.46 -5.70
CA GLU A 52 -16.76 -4.48 -6.19
C GLU A 52 -16.70 -4.61 -7.73
N ALA A 53 -16.65 -3.48 -8.45
CA ALA A 53 -16.52 -3.47 -9.90
C ALA A 53 -15.17 -4.04 -10.38
N TRP A 54 -14.08 -3.79 -9.65
CA TRP A 54 -12.82 -4.45 -9.91
C TRP A 54 -12.93 -5.97 -9.70
N PHE A 55 -13.44 -6.40 -8.55
CA PHE A 55 -13.44 -7.81 -8.16
C PHE A 55 -14.39 -8.67 -9.01
N TYR A 56 -15.60 -8.19 -9.27
CA TYR A 56 -16.62 -8.95 -10.00
C TYR A 56 -16.69 -8.65 -11.50
N GLU A 57 -16.45 -7.40 -11.90
CA GLU A 57 -16.56 -6.96 -13.30
C GLU A 57 -15.20 -6.81 -13.99
N LYS A 58 -14.09 -7.03 -13.25
CA LYS A 58 -12.70 -6.97 -13.75
C LYS A 58 -12.29 -5.59 -14.24
N LYS A 59 -12.94 -4.51 -13.77
CA LYS A 59 -12.52 -3.14 -14.04
C LYS A 59 -11.13 -2.88 -13.49
N TYR A 60 -10.41 -1.95 -14.08
CA TYR A 60 -9.07 -1.54 -13.66
C TYR A 60 -7.98 -2.61 -13.79
N THR A 61 -8.30 -3.77 -14.32
CA THR A 61 -7.31 -4.80 -14.63
C THR A 61 -6.66 -4.55 -16.00
N PRO A 62 -5.40 -4.97 -16.22
CA PRO A 62 -4.75 -4.76 -17.51
C PRO A 62 -5.33 -5.61 -18.64
N PHE A 63 -5.77 -6.86 -18.34
CA PHE A 63 -6.22 -7.83 -19.34
C PHE A 63 -7.52 -8.53 -18.99
N GLY A 64 -8.33 -7.97 -18.08
CA GLY A 64 -9.62 -8.55 -17.71
C GLY A 64 -9.51 -9.75 -16.77
N GLU A 65 -8.42 -9.86 -16.01
CA GLU A 65 -8.21 -10.88 -15.00
C GLU A 65 -7.91 -10.25 -13.65
N VAL A 66 -8.50 -10.81 -12.58
CA VAL A 66 -8.25 -10.42 -11.19
C VAL A 66 -7.38 -11.51 -10.57
N PHE A 67 -6.20 -11.14 -10.10
CA PHE A 67 -5.25 -12.06 -9.49
C PHE A 67 -4.53 -11.38 -8.31
N ASP A 68 -3.77 -12.14 -7.54
CA ASP A 68 -2.92 -11.72 -6.42
C ASP A 68 -3.62 -10.97 -5.27
N TYR A 69 -4.93 -11.12 -5.12
CA TYR A 69 -5.67 -10.44 -4.07
C TYR A 69 -5.66 -11.21 -2.74
N GLY A 70 -5.47 -10.48 -1.65
CA GLY A 70 -5.45 -11.04 -0.30
C GLY A 70 -6.82 -11.51 0.18
N ILE A 71 -6.81 -12.54 1.05
CA ILE A 71 -8.03 -13.11 1.67
C ILE A 71 -8.82 -12.05 2.43
N THR A 72 -8.17 -11.12 3.12
CA THR A 72 -8.83 -10.04 3.85
C THR A 72 -9.61 -9.11 2.91
N CYS A 73 -9.00 -8.75 1.76
CA CYS A 73 -9.66 -7.92 0.74
C CYS A 73 -10.89 -8.61 0.16
N SER A 74 -10.75 -9.85 -0.31
CA SER A 74 -11.86 -10.60 -0.91
C SER A 74 -13.03 -10.77 0.05
N GLN A 75 -12.76 -11.23 1.28
CA GLN A 75 -13.80 -11.38 2.30
C GLN A 75 -14.49 -10.05 2.69
N ALA A 76 -13.72 -8.96 2.75
CA ALA A 76 -14.29 -7.65 3.05
C ALA A 76 -15.21 -7.13 1.93
N ILE A 77 -14.84 -7.36 0.66
CA ILE A 77 -15.65 -7.02 -0.50
C ILE A 77 -16.94 -7.86 -0.51
N GLU A 78 -16.83 -9.19 -0.37
CA GLU A 78 -17.96 -10.12 -0.35
C GLU A 78 -18.96 -9.82 0.77
N ASN A 79 -18.45 -9.54 1.98
CA ASN A 79 -19.28 -9.27 3.16
C ASN A 79 -19.66 -7.78 3.31
N LYS A 80 -19.18 -6.91 2.44
CA LYS A 80 -19.36 -5.44 2.51
C LYS A 80 -18.96 -4.85 3.86
N LYS A 81 -17.96 -5.45 4.50
CA LYS A 81 -17.50 -5.06 5.83
C LYS A 81 -16.01 -5.33 5.99
N GLY A 82 -15.27 -4.30 6.37
CA GLY A 82 -13.84 -4.43 6.70
C GLY A 82 -13.58 -5.31 7.91
N LYS A 83 -12.44 -5.96 7.92
CA LYS A 83 -12.02 -6.90 8.96
C LYS A 83 -11.29 -6.16 10.08
N GLU A 84 -11.65 -6.48 11.34
CA GLU A 84 -11.12 -5.81 12.53
C GLU A 84 -10.20 -6.69 13.40
N ASP A 85 -10.07 -7.98 13.06
CA ASP A 85 -9.27 -8.90 13.85
C ASP A 85 -7.75 -8.71 13.59
N GLU A 86 -6.93 -9.14 14.58
CA GLU A 86 -5.46 -8.96 14.53
C GLU A 86 -4.79 -9.64 13.34
N ARG A 87 -5.38 -10.70 12.79
CA ARG A 87 -4.83 -11.44 11.64
C ARG A 87 -5.15 -10.76 10.32
N SER A 88 -6.00 -9.74 10.33
CA SER A 88 -6.42 -8.97 9.16
C SER A 88 -5.64 -7.66 9.01
N ASN A 89 -4.35 -7.65 9.37
CA ASN A 89 -3.43 -6.53 9.22
C ASN A 89 -2.47 -6.72 8.04
N GLY A 90 -2.97 -7.23 6.92
CA GLY A 90 -2.24 -7.20 5.66
C GLY A 90 -2.09 -5.77 5.12
N ASN A 91 -1.20 -5.60 4.14
CA ASN A 91 -0.91 -4.32 3.49
C ASN A 91 -2.01 -3.85 2.51
N GLY A 92 -3.04 -4.65 2.26
CA GLY A 92 -4.07 -4.42 1.23
C GLY A 92 -4.89 -3.13 1.36
N SER A 93 -4.80 -2.39 2.48
CA SER A 93 -5.29 -1.01 2.53
C SER A 93 -4.17 0.01 2.28
N LEU A 94 -2.94 -0.29 2.74
CA LEU A 94 -1.77 0.59 2.58
C LEU A 94 -1.42 0.79 1.11
N MET A 95 -1.36 -0.28 0.32
CA MET A 95 -1.00 -0.29 -1.08
C MET A 95 -1.81 0.67 -1.96
N ARG A 96 -3.07 0.92 -1.60
CA ARG A 96 -4.06 1.69 -2.39
C ARG A 96 -4.45 3.06 -1.79
N ILE A 97 -3.85 3.46 -0.66
CA ILE A 97 -4.29 4.65 0.08
C ILE A 97 -3.66 5.96 -0.42
N LEU A 98 -2.55 5.87 -1.15
CA LEU A 98 -1.77 7.02 -1.60
C LEU A 98 -2.58 8.11 -2.34
N PRO A 99 -3.61 7.81 -3.16
CA PRO A 99 -4.42 8.85 -3.81
C PRO A 99 -5.00 9.89 -2.84
N LEU A 100 -5.21 9.53 -1.56
CA LEU A 100 -5.73 10.45 -0.57
C LEU A 100 -4.75 11.58 -0.21
N ALA A 101 -3.44 11.37 -0.42
CA ALA A 101 -2.45 12.41 -0.20
C ALA A 101 -2.64 13.63 -1.13
N PHE A 102 -3.31 13.45 -2.26
CA PHE A 102 -3.60 14.50 -3.24
C PHE A 102 -4.97 15.16 -3.03
N VAL A 103 -5.74 14.73 -2.02
CA VAL A 103 -7.03 15.34 -1.68
C VAL A 103 -6.79 16.48 -0.69
N PRO A 104 -7.16 17.74 -1.03
CA PRO A 104 -7.05 18.83 -0.09
C PRO A 104 -7.84 18.57 1.19
N ASP A 105 -7.28 18.98 2.32
CA ASP A 105 -7.93 18.94 3.64
C ASP A 105 -8.45 17.56 4.09
N VAL A 106 -7.89 16.46 3.53
CA VAL A 106 -8.24 15.12 3.98
C VAL A 106 -7.96 14.94 5.47
N THR A 107 -8.95 14.46 6.22
CA THR A 107 -8.81 14.21 7.66
C THR A 107 -8.28 12.81 7.97
N ASP A 108 -7.74 12.62 9.17
CA ASP A 108 -7.28 11.30 9.63
C ASP A 108 -8.44 10.30 9.72
N GLU A 109 -9.63 10.77 10.08
CA GLU A 109 -10.85 9.98 10.11
C GLU A 109 -11.22 9.46 8.72
N GLN A 110 -11.16 10.32 7.70
CA GLN A 110 -11.43 9.92 6.32
C GLN A 110 -10.43 8.88 5.81
N ILE A 111 -9.15 9.05 6.13
CA ILE A 111 -8.11 8.06 5.77
C ILE A 111 -8.40 6.73 6.46
N ALA A 112 -8.72 6.75 7.76
CA ALA A 112 -9.06 5.57 8.53
C ALA A 112 -10.32 4.86 7.99
N GLU A 113 -11.35 5.62 7.58
CA GLU A 113 -12.57 5.08 6.97
C GLU A 113 -12.29 4.39 5.64
N VAL A 114 -11.45 4.99 4.78
CA VAL A 114 -11.05 4.37 3.50
C VAL A 114 -10.22 3.10 3.73
N SER A 115 -9.31 3.08 4.70
CA SER A 115 -8.62 1.85 5.10
C SER A 115 -9.63 0.80 5.57
N ALA A 116 -10.60 1.21 6.39
CA ALA A 116 -11.60 0.33 7.01
C ALA A 116 -12.59 -0.29 6.01
N ILE A 117 -12.62 0.13 4.75
CA ILE A 117 -13.41 -0.55 3.71
C ILE A 117 -13.02 -2.03 3.65
N THR A 118 -11.74 -2.35 3.83
CA THR A 118 -11.23 -3.74 3.83
C THR A 118 -10.50 -4.09 5.13
N HIS A 119 -9.62 -3.22 5.63
CA HIS A 119 -8.76 -3.44 6.80
C HIS A 119 -9.12 -2.43 7.90
N ALA A 120 -10.01 -2.82 8.79
CA ALA A 120 -10.57 -1.94 9.82
C ALA A 120 -9.84 -2.00 11.17
N HIS A 121 -8.81 -2.86 11.30
CA HIS A 121 -8.02 -2.91 12.54
C HIS A 121 -7.18 -1.65 12.73
N LYS A 122 -6.95 -1.29 13.98
CA LYS A 122 -6.24 -0.05 14.38
C LYS A 122 -4.86 0.11 13.73
N ILE A 123 -4.09 -0.99 13.62
CA ILE A 123 -2.74 -0.97 13.04
C ILE A 123 -2.79 -0.57 11.55
N SER A 124 -3.68 -1.17 10.77
CA SER A 124 -3.84 -0.84 9.34
C SER A 124 -4.28 0.61 9.14
N LYS A 125 -5.23 1.10 9.98
CA LYS A 125 -5.68 2.49 9.94
C LYS A 125 -4.56 3.48 10.31
N GLU A 126 -3.81 3.21 11.39
CA GLU A 126 -2.67 4.05 11.79
C GLU A 126 -1.59 4.08 10.70
N SER A 127 -1.27 2.93 10.11
CA SER A 127 -0.29 2.85 9.01
C SER A 127 -0.73 3.69 7.81
N CYS A 128 -1.99 3.61 7.41
CA CYS A 128 -2.54 4.41 6.31
C CYS A 128 -2.50 5.92 6.61
N ILE A 129 -2.88 6.33 7.83
CA ILE A 129 -2.82 7.74 8.24
C ILE A 129 -1.38 8.25 8.14
N ILE A 130 -0.44 7.57 8.78
CA ILE A 130 0.97 7.97 8.80
C ILE A 130 1.53 8.04 7.37
N TYR A 131 1.23 7.05 6.53
CA TYR A 131 1.68 7.02 5.15
C TYR A 131 1.18 8.22 4.33
N VAL A 132 -0.12 8.50 4.40
CA VAL A 132 -0.71 9.66 3.70
C VAL A 132 -0.11 10.96 4.20
N ARG A 133 0.09 11.13 5.52
CA ARG A 133 0.69 12.35 6.09
C ARG A 133 2.14 12.54 5.67
N ILE A 134 2.94 11.47 5.67
CA ILE A 134 4.32 11.51 5.14
C ILE A 134 4.30 11.91 3.66
N ALA A 135 3.44 11.31 2.85
CA ALA A 135 3.33 11.65 1.42
C ALA A 135 2.92 13.11 1.20
N GLN A 136 1.99 13.65 1.98
CA GLN A 136 1.60 15.07 1.90
C GLN A 136 2.76 16.02 2.22
N GLU A 137 3.55 15.75 3.26
CA GLU A 137 4.75 16.55 3.55
C GLU A 137 5.75 16.49 2.39
N MET A 138 5.99 15.31 1.85
CA MET A 138 6.90 15.15 0.70
C MET A 138 6.42 15.92 -0.53
N LEU A 139 5.12 15.99 -0.77
CA LEU A 139 4.54 16.80 -1.86
C LEU A 139 4.81 18.31 -1.69
N THR A 140 5.06 18.79 -0.47
CA THR A 140 5.47 20.17 -0.21
C THR A 140 6.98 20.40 -0.24
N GLY A 141 7.77 19.34 -0.48
CA GLY A 141 9.22 19.40 -0.55
C GLY A 141 9.93 19.07 0.77
N VAL A 142 9.21 18.65 1.81
CA VAL A 142 9.80 18.15 3.05
C VAL A 142 10.47 16.81 2.78
N SER A 143 11.64 16.57 3.37
CA SER A 143 12.33 15.30 3.20
C SER A 143 11.55 14.14 3.85
N PRO A 144 11.66 12.90 3.32
CA PRO A 144 11.01 11.74 3.94
C PRO A 144 11.42 11.56 5.41
N ARG A 145 12.66 11.87 5.76
CA ARG A 145 13.18 11.78 7.13
C ARG A 145 12.46 12.73 8.07
N GLU A 146 12.36 14.00 7.71
CA GLU A 146 11.66 15.02 8.51
C GLU A 146 10.17 14.70 8.65
N ALA A 147 9.54 14.21 7.57
CA ALA A 147 8.15 13.80 7.60
C ALA A 147 7.92 12.61 8.57
N ILE A 148 8.79 11.61 8.56
CA ILE A 148 8.75 10.49 9.53
C ILE A 148 8.89 10.99 10.95
N GLU A 149 9.87 11.86 11.24
CA GLU A 149 10.09 12.41 12.57
C GLU A 149 8.87 13.18 13.10
N LYS A 150 8.14 13.83 12.21
CA LYS A 150 6.92 14.59 12.53
C LYS A 150 5.73 13.70 12.91
N TYR A 151 5.52 12.59 12.19
CA TYR A 151 4.29 11.79 12.33
C TYR A 151 4.46 10.47 13.06
N VAL A 152 5.69 9.97 13.21
CA VAL A 152 5.95 8.68 13.88
C VAL A 152 6.45 8.91 15.29
N SER A 153 5.66 8.58 16.30
CA SER A 153 6.09 8.65 17.70
C SER A 153 6.87 7.39 18.11
N GLU A 154 7.65 7.50 19.19
CA GLU A 154 8.38 6.36 19.80
C GLU A 154 7.46 5.25 20.32
N LYS A 155 6.17 5.56 20.54
CA LYS A 155 5.15 4.61 21.02
C LYS A 155 4.34 3.98 19.90
N SER A 156 4.51 4.45 18.66
CA SER A 156 3.84 3.88 17.49
C SER A 156 4.33 2.47 17.22
N ILE A 157 3.46 1.62 16.68
CA ILE A 157 3.87 0.33 16.11
C ILE A 157 4.91 0.49 15.00
N LEU A 158 4.92 1.66 14.35
CA LEU A 158 5.84 2.03 13.27
C LEU A 158 7.11 2.76 13.79
N HIS A 159 7.41 2.72 15.09
CA HIS A 159 8.55 3.47 15.68
C HIS A 159 9.90 3.18 15.01
N ARG A 160 10.09 1.98 14.42
CA ARG A 160 11.33 1.63 13.71
C ARG A 160 11.60 2.52 12.50
N LEU A 161 10.56 3.13 11.89
CA LEU A 161 10.73 4.09 10.80
C LEU A 161 11.66 5.27 11.20
N ARG A 162 11.73 5.62 12.47
CA ARG A 162 12.59 6.71 12.98
C ARG A 162 14.09 6.45 12.80
N TYR A 163 14.48 5.20 12.60
CA TYR A 163 15.90 4.80 12.40
C TYR A 163 16.06 3.72 11.34
N ILE A 164 15.05 3.53 10.50
CA ILE A 164 14.97 2.42 9.54
C ILE A 164 16.14 2.41 8.54
N ASP A 165 16.63 3.58 8.13
CA ASP A 165 17.77 3.76 7.23
C ASP A 165 19.13 3.33 7.82
N ARG A 166 19.19 3.08 9.13
CA ARG A 166 20.38 2.60 9.84
C ARG A 166 20.41 1.08 9.93
N LEU A 167 19.33 0.42 9.57
CA LEU A 167 19.20 -1.02 9.63
C LEU A 167 19.85 -1.69 8.40
N GLU A 168 20.44 -2.86 8.63
CA GLU A 168 20.96 -3.69 7.55
C GLU A 168 19.78 -4.42 6.83
N GLU A 169 19.95 -4.76 5.55
CA GLU A 169 18.95 -5.47 4.74
C GLU A 169 18.38 -6.70 5.44
N LYS A 170 19.21 -7.49 6.12
CA LYS A 170 18.80 -8.69 6.87
C LYS A 170 17.81 -8.43 8.03
N GLU A 171 17.71 -7.18 8.48
CA GLU A 171 16.83 -6.74 9.56
C GLU A 171 15.48 -6.23 9.04
N ILE A 172 15.36 -6.09 7.71
CA ILE A 172 14.13 -5.64 7.03
C ILE A 172 13.33 -6.87 6.62
N ARG A 173 12.06 -6.86 7.01
CA ARG A 173 11.07 -7.84 6.56
C ARG A 173 10.22 -7.20 5.47
N SER A 174 9.83 -8.00 4.48
CA SER A 174 9.01 -7.59 3.34
C SER A 174 7.78 -8.49 3.18
N SER A 175 7.23 -8.97 4.29
CA SER A 175 6.02 -9.79 4.27
C SER A 175 4.78 -8.93 3.99
N GLY A 176 3.66 -9.56 3.62
CA GLY A 176 2.36 -8.90 3.44
C GLY A 176 1.76 -8.29 4.71
N TYR A 177 2.45 -8.32 5.86
CA TYR A 177 2.04 -7.60 7.06
C TYR A 177 2.26 -6.09 6.88
N VAL A 178 1.24 -5.29 7.16
CA VAL A 178 1.23 -3.84 6.86
C VAL A 178 2.44 -3.08 7.42
N VAL A 179 2.94 -3.45 8.60
CA VAL A 179 4.12 -2.80 9.20
C VAL A 179 5.39 -3.20 8.46
N ASP A 180 5.55 -4.48 8.11
CA ASP A 180 6.72 -4.98 7.38
C ASP A 180 6.80 -4.34 5.99
N SER A 181 5.68 -4.30 5.24
CA SER A 181 5.61 -3.64 3.92
C SER A 181 5.95 -2.14 4.02
N PHE A 182 5.42 -1.44 5.04
CA PHE A 182 5.71 -0.01 5.22
C PHE A 182 7.18 0.22 5.57
N GLU A 183 7.76 -0.58 6.46
CA GLU A 183 9.18 -0.49 6.81
C GLU A 183 10.08 -0.78 5.60
N ALA A 184 9.77 -1.81 4.81
CA ALA A 184 10.51 -2.16 3.60
C ALA A 184 10.49 -1.03 2.56
N ALA A 185 9.32 -0.42 2.33
CA ALA A 185 9.17 0.70 1.42
C ALA A 185 9.98 1.93 1.88
N MET A 186 9.89 2.30 3.17
CA MET A 186 10.61 3.46 3.71
C MET A 186 12.13 3.21 3.76
N TRP A 187 12.56 2.00 4.08
CA TRP A 187 13.97 1.64 4.03
C TRP A 187 14.53 1.76 2.62
N SER A 188 13.82 1.25 1.63
CA SER A 188 14.22 1.35 0.23
C SER A 188 14.29 2.81 -0.22
N LEU A 189 13.28 3.63 0.14
CA LEU A 189 13.22 5.05 -0.19
C LEU A 189 14.39 5.84 0.44
N LEU A 190 14.67 5.62 1.73
CA LEU A 190 15.66 6.39 2.48
C LEU A 190 17.12 5.97 2.20
N THR A 191 17.33 4.81 1.62
CA THR A 191 18.68 4.26 1.38
C THR A 191 19.07 4.22 -0.10
N THR A 192 18.30 4.89 -0.97
CA THR A 192 18.57 5.03 -2.41
C THR A 192 18.46 6.48 -2.84
N ASN A 193 18.97 6.79 -4.04
CA ASN A 193 19.02 8.16 -4.55
C ASN A 193 18.19 8.37 -5.83
N SER A 194 17.55 7.33 -6.34
CA SER A 194 16.71 7.40 -7.53
C SER A 194 15.50 6.49 -7.42
N TYR A 195 14.43 6.84 -8.13
CA TYR A 195 13.23 6.00 -8.20
C TYR A 195 13.54 4.57 -8.66
N LYS A 196 14.39 4.43 -9.68
CA LYS A 196 14.78 3.11 -10.20
C LYS A 196 15.48 2.27 -9.12
N GLU A 197 16.49 2.84 -8.45
CA GLU A 197 17.20 2.13 -7.37
C GLU A 197 16.25 1.75 -6.23
N CYS A 198 15.32 2.64 -5.87
CA CYS A 198 14.33 2.39 -4.83
C CYS A 198 13.46 1.18 -5.14
N ILE A 199 12.91 1.13 -6.36
CA ILE A 199 12.06 0.00 -6.80
C ILE A 199 12.88 -1.29 -6.90
N GLU A 200 14.06 -1.26 -7.53
CA GLU A 200 14.92 -2.44 -7.63
C GLU A 200 15.29 -2.98 -6.24
N LYS A 201 15.59 -2.09 -5.30
CA LYS A 201 15.92 -2.47 -3.92
C LYS A 201 14.74 -3.05 -3.17
N ALA A 202 13.54 -2.49 -3.33
CA ALA A 202 12.33 -3.04 -2.73
C ALA A 202 12.02 -4.44 -3.26
N VAL A 203 12.08 -4.64 -4.57
CA VAL A 203 11.87 -5.94 -5.21
C VAL A 203 12.92 -6.96 -4.80
N ASP A 204 14.17 -6.56 -4.61
CA ASP A 204 15.28 -7.45 -4.18
C ASP A 204 15.08 -8.01 -2.77
N LEU A 205 14.24 -7.42 -1.92
CA LEU A 205 13.88 -7.97 -0.61
C LEU A 205 13.12 -9.31 -0.75
N GLY A 206 12.30 -9.46 -1.77
CA GLY A 206 11.48 -10.66 -2.00
C GLY A 206 10.24 -10.69 -1.11
N ASP A 207 9.66 -11.86 -0.91
CA ASP A 207 8.37 -12.10 -0.26
C ASP A 207 7.22 -11.39 -0.99
N ASP A 208 6.65 -10.34 -0.42
CA ASP A 208 5.52 -9.58 -0.94
C ASP A 208 6.02 -8.26 -1.57
N THR A 209 6.35 -8.29 -2.85
CA THR A 209 7.07 -7.21 -3.55
C THR A 209 6.51 -6.86 -4.92
N ASP A 210 5.23 -7.02 -5.15
CA ASP A 210 4.55 -6.69 -6.41
C ASP A 210 4.13 -5.21 -6.55
#